data_b8a44cd446287572ef4f0ce6c8ffa018
#
_entry.id   b8a44cd446287572ef4f0ce6c8ffa018
#
_cell.length_a   1.000
_cell.length_b   1.000
_cell.length_c   1.000
_cell.angle_alpha   90.00
_cell.angle_beta   90.00
_cell.angle_gamma   90.00
#
_symmetry.space_group_name_H-M   'P 1'
#
loop_
_entity.id
_entity.type
_entity.pdbx_description
1 polymer ?
#
loop_
_entity_poly.entity_id
_entity_poly.type
_entity_poly.pdbx_seq_one_letter_code
_entity_poly.pdbx_strand_id
1 'polypeptide(L)'
;MLLSLKVKNYALISDVDMHFDKGMNIITGETGAGKSILIGALGLALGKRADISSLRNKESKCVIEATFDVKGYELQHIYDEHDLDYEEQTILRREIASSGKSRSFINDTPVNLATLNQLGSNLIEIHSQHDNLQLFKADFQYYSLDILAGCLKEQRGYSLALTGWKKESKELEDLKSQEAELAKESDFNQFLYDELDAAKLEEVNEGELTEEQELLENAEELIRTFNDADQLLSSADFAITGQLQELRNLLKSQKTALTNSLTERINSVLIEVQDIANEVNVTVDGIEVNPERLQEVNDKMGQIFNLRSKHRASDVSDLVQLRDDLETKLSKTQNLTGEIAILEQSLAKQEKELLLNAQKLSNKRIKQASKIEKSIDELLVQLGMQHSRFKFSLEETTTLNPYGCNELSIQLSSDKGNTYTDLKKAASGGELARINLSLKSVLADFVKMPSSIYDEIDTGVSGEIARKVGGMMQQMSDSQQVIVITHLPQIASLGTNHLFVYKSENAQTVETQVRTLRGDERINEIAKMISGDNLTEHAVEQSKELLKG
;
A
#
# COMPACT_ATOMS: atom_id res chain seq x y z
N MET A 1 -16.59 -25.26 -13.31
CA MET A 1 -17.24 -25.10 -14.63
C MET A 1 -18.64 -24.53 -14.44
N LEU A 2 -19.18 -23.78 -15.40
CA LEU A 2 -20.56 -23.28 -15.37
C LEU A 2 -21.55 -24.44 -15.56
N LEU A 3 -22.46 -24.63 -14.62
CA LEU A 3 -23.49 -25.67 -14.66
C LEU A 3 -24.81 -25.13 -15.21
N SER A 4 -25.23 -23.95 -14.74
CA SER A 4 -26.47 -23.34 -15.19
C SER A 4 -26.43 -21.82 -15.10
N LEU A 5 -27.24 -21.17 -15.94
CA LEU A 5 -27.50 -19.74 -15.93
C LEU A 5 -29.01 -19.49 -15.92
N LYS A 6 -29.51 -18.91 -14.82
CA LYS A 6 -30.92 -18.51 -14.69
C LYS A 6 -31.02 -16.99 -14.78
N VAL A 7 -31.89 -16.52 -15.63
CA VAL A 7 -32.09 -15.09 -15.88
C VAL A 7 -33.56 -14.75 -15.80
N LYS A 8 -33.94 -13.83 -14.91
CA LYS A 8 -35.32 -13.34 -14.77
C LYS A 8 -35.36 -11.82 -14.92
N ASN A 9 -36.29 -11.36 -15.73
CA ASN A 9 -36.62 -9.92 -15.94
C ASN A 9 -35.40 -9.10 -16.40
N TYR A 10 -34.69 -9.56 -17.42
CA TYR A 10 -33.54 -8.85 -17.98
C TYR A 10 -33.66 -8.64 -19.49
N ALA A 11 -33.63 -7.40 -19.94
CA ALA A 11 -33.75 -6.98 -21.36
C ALA A 11 -34.94 -7.64 -22.09
N LEU A 12 -34.71 -8.53 -23.03
CA LEU A 12 -35.75 -9.29 -23.74
C LEU A 12 -36.09 -10.64 -23.06
N ILE A 13 -35.42 -10.95 -21.95
CA ILE A 13 -35.61 -12.21 -21.23
C ILE A 13 -36.63 -12.01 -20.11
N SER A 14 -37.70 -12.79 -20.13
CA SER A 14 -38.68 -12.89 -19.05
C SER A 14 -38.22 -13.87 -17.98
N ASP A 15 -38.01 -15.13 -18.36
CA ASP A 15 -37.50 -16.20 -17.52
C ASP A 15 -36.82 -17.23 -18.42
N VAL A 16 -35.52 -17.47 -18.23
CA VAL A 16 -34.70 -18.44 -18.96
C VAL A 16 -33.85 -19.22 -17.97
N ASP A 17 -33.82 -20.55 -18.15
CA ASP A 17 -32.94 -21.46 -17.41
C ASP A 17 -32.13 -22.29 -18.43
N MET A 18 -30.80 -22.08 -18.43
CA MET A 18 -29.86 -22.75 -19.34
C MET A 18 -28.97 -23.70 -18.57
N HIS A 19 -28.74 -24.88 -19.12
CA HIS A 19 -27.82 -25.87 -18.58
C HIS A 19 -26.65 -26.11 -19.52
N PHE A 20 -25.47 -26.23 -18.96
CA PHE A 20 -24.22 -26.43 -19.70
C PHE A 20 -23.58 -27.75 -19.31
N ASP A 21 -23.05 -28.45 -20.32
CA ASP A 21 -22.33 -29.70 -20.13
C ASP A 21 -20.82 -29.50 -20.09
N LYS A 22 -20.08 -30.54 -19.67
CA LYS A 22 -18.63 -30.58 -19.86
C LYS A 22 -18.29 -30.53 -21.35
N GLY A 23 -17.06 -30.04 -21.64
CA GLY A 23 -16.57 -29.96 -22.99
C GLY A 23 -17.07 -28.72 -23.72
N MET A 24 -17.36 -28.85 -25.01
CA MET A 24 -17.71 -27.76 -25.90
C MET A 24 -19.23 -27.55 -26.01
N ASN A 25 -19.72 -26.43 -25.48
CA ASN A 25 -21.12 -26.02 -25.60
C ASN A 25 -21.27 -25.00 -26.72
N ILE A 26 -22.23 -25.19 -27.58
CA ILE A 26 -22.53 -24.28 -28.68
C ILE A 26 -23.83 -23.52 -28.41
N ILE A 27 -23.80 -22.23 -28.69
CA ILE A 27 -25.00 -21.37 -28.68
C ILE A 27 -25.19 -20.81 -30.09
N THR A 28 -26.27 -21.24 -30.76
CA THR A 28 -26.70 -20.66 -32.05
C THR A 28 -28.01 -19.92 -31.87
N GLY A 29 -28.51 -19.27 -32.92
CA GLY A 29 -29.81 -18.62 -32.95
C GLY A 29 -29.83 -17.41 -33.88
N GLU A 30 -31.00 -16.87 -34.05
CA GLU A 30 -31.28 -15.72 -34.94
C GLU A 30 -30.43 -14.50 -34.58
N THR A 31 -30.10 -13.69 -35.59
CA THR A 31 -29.45 -12.39 -35.39
C THR A 31 -30.39 -11.48 -34.58
N GLY A 32 -29.87 -10.94 -33.46
CA GLY A 32 -30.69 -10.09 -32.56
C GLY A 32 -31.63 -10.88 -31.63
N ALA A 33 -31.60 -12.24 -31.60
CA ALA A 33 -32.39 -13.04 -30.69
C ALA A 33 -31.99 -12.98 -29.21
N GLY A 34 -30.93 -12.28 -28.88
CA GLY A 34 -30.54 -12.10 -27.48
C GLY A 34 -29.28 -12.86 -27.03
N LYS A 35 -28.49 -13.41 -27.98
CA LYS A 35 -27.21 -14.08 -27.61
C LYS A 35 -26.29 -13.15 -26.80
N SER A 36 -26.09 -11.91 -27.22
CA SER A 36 -25.30 -10.92 -26.49
C SER A 36 -25.95 -10.48 -25.16
N ILE A 37 -27.30 -10.60 -25.07
CA ILE A 37 -28.05 -10.34 -23.82
C ILE A 37 -27.71 -11.40 -22.77
N LEU A 38 -27.57 -12.67 -23.16
CA LEU A 38 -27.17 -13.76 -22.27
C LEU A 38 -25.76 -13.56 -21.70
N ILE A 39 -24.82 -13.11 -22.55
CA ILE A 39 -23.45 -12.76 -22.08
C ILE A 39 -23.50 -11.56 -21.14
N GLY A 40 -24.33 -10.56 -21.46
CA GLY A 40 -24.57 -9.40 -20.60
C GLY A 40 -25.10 -9.81 -19.23
N ALA A 41 -26.09 -10.71 -19.19
CA ALA A 41 -26.64 -11.24 -17.95
C ALA A 41 -25.57 -11.98 -17.14
N LEU A 42 -24.82 -12.88 -17.77
CA LEU A 42 -23.72 -13.58 -17.10
C LEU A 42 -22.66 -12.60 -16.57
N GLY A 43 -22.30 -11.58 -17.36
CA GLY A 43 -21.39 -10.53 -16.91
C GLY A 43 -21.86 -9.80 -15.64
N LEU A 44 -23.17 -9.61 -15.49
CA LEU A 44 -23.76 -9.04 -14.27
C LEU A 44 -23.63 -9.99 -13.06
N ALA A 45 -23.84 -11.29 -13.25
CA ALA A 45 -23.62 -12.30 -12.23
C ALA A 45 -22.14 -12.36 -11.81
N LEU A 46 -21.21 -12.07 -12.72
CA LEU A 46 -19.77 -12.02 -12.49
C LEU A 46 -19.27 -10.68 -11.95
N GLY A 47 -20.15 -9.74 -11.61
CA GLY A 47 -19.75 -8.49 -10.97
C GLY A 47 -19.58 -7.28 -11.91
N LYS A 48 -20.03 -7.33 -13.17
CA LYS A 48 -20.09 -6.12 -14.01
C LYS A 48 -21.11 -5.12 -13.45
N ARG A 49 -20.90 -3.84 -13.71
CA ARG A 49 -21.84 -2.78 -13.29
C ARG A 49 -23.18 -2.96 -13.98
N ALA A 50 -24.26 -2.80 -13.22
CA ALA A 50 -25.63 -2.90 -13.73
C ALA A 50 -26.10 -1.53 -14.22
N ASP A 51 -26.88 -1.54 -15.33
CA ASP A 51 -27.66 -0.41 -15.79
C ASP A 51 -29.16 -0.70 -15.58
N ILE A 52 -29.88 0.23 -14.99
CA ILE A 52 -31.33 0.13 -14.72
C ILE A 52 -32.14 0.03 -16.04
N SER A 53 -31.61 0.59 -17.13
CA SER A 53 -32.24 0.50 -18.45
C SER A 53 -32.36 -0.95 -18.94
N SER A 54 -31.60 -1.88 -18.34
CA SER A 54 -31.61 -3.30 -18.69
C SER A 54 -32.79 -4.11 -18.10
N LEU A 55 -33.62 -3.51 -17.21
CA LEU A 55 -34.81 -4.16 -16.68
C LEU A 55 -35.89 -4.25 -17.75
N ARG A 56 -36.41 -5.46 -18.01
CA ARG A 56 -37.55 -5.67 -18.92
C ARG A 56 -38.82 -5.05 -18.37
N ASN A 57 -39.19 -5.42 -17.15
CA ASN A 57 -40.29 -4.82 -16.41
C ASN A 57 -39.73 -4.00 -15.25
N LYS A 58 -40.00 -2.70 -15.26
CA LYS A 58 -39.49 -1.77 -14.24
C LYS A 58 -40.20 -1.91 -12.88
N GLU A 59 -41.29 -2.66 -12.80
CA GLU A 59 -42.04 -2.90 -11.55
C GLU A 59 -41.52 -4.15 -10.81
N SER A 60 -40.73 -4.99 -11.47
CA SER A 60 -40.22 -6.25 -10.93
C SER A 60 -38.69 -6.23 -10.82
N LYS A 61 -38.17 -6.97 -9.86
CA LYS A 61 -36.72 -7.13 -9.73
C LYS A 61 -36.16 -8.03 -10.85
N CYS A 62 -34.96 -7.72 -11.31
CA CYS A 62 -34.16 -8.64 -12.12
C CYS A 62 -33.35 -9.55 -11.18
N VAL A 63 -33.31 -10.84 -11.51
CA VAL A 63 -32.50 -11.83 -10.78
C VAL A 63 -31.70 -12.65 -11.80
N ILE A 64 -30.40 -12.70 -11.61
CA ILE A 64 -29.50 -13.50 -12.43
C ILE A 64 -28.69 -14.39 -11.50
N GLU A 65 -28.72 -15.70 -11.76
CA GLU A 65 -27.99 -16.72 -11.00
C GLU A 65 -27.14 -17.55 -11.94
N ALA A 66 -25.85 -17.64 -11.65
CA ALA A 66 -24.89 -18.50 -12.34
C ALA A 66 -24.36 -19.52 -11.35
N THR A 67 -24.62 -20.81 -11.61
CA THR A 67 -24.15 -21.92 -10.76
C THR A 67 -22.88 -22.53 -11.34
N PHE A 68 -21.85 -22.63 -10.53
CA PHE A 68 -20.56 -23.18 -10.92
C PHE A 68 -20.20 -24.41 -10.09
N ASP A 69 -19.64 -25.43 -10.73
CA ASP A 69 -18.87 -26.47 -10.06
C ASP A 69 -17.43 -25.96 -9.89
N VAL A 70 -17.02 -25.77 -8.64
CA VAL A 70 -15.70 -25.23 -8.26
C VAL A 70 -14.74 -26.30 -7.73
N LYS A 71 -15.13 -27.54 -7.76
CA LYS A 71 -14.34 -28.68 -7.27
C LYS A 71 -13.01 -28.81 -8.02
N GLY A 72 -11.90 -28.81 -7.29
CA GLY A 72 -10.55 -29.04 -7.84
C GLY A 72 -9.87 -27.82 -8.48
N TYR A 73 -10.42 -26.60 -8.31
CA TYR A 73 -9.83 -25.38 -8.84
C TYR A 73 -9.04 -24.54 -7.80
N GLU A 74 -8.78 -25.11 -6.60
CA GLU A 74 -7.95 -24.48 -5.55
C GLU A 74 -8.38 -23.05 -5.16
N LEU A 75 -9.68 -22.77 -5.19
CA LEU A 75 -10.25 -21.45 -4.92
C LEU A 75 -10.51 -21.20 -3.42
N GLN A 76 -10.23 -22.15 -2.53
CA GLN A 76 -10.49 -22.07 -1.09
C GLN A 76 -9.99 -20.77 -0.47
N HIS A 77 -8.80 -20.33 -0.87
CA HIS A 77 -8.19 -19.10 -0.35
C HIS A 77 -9.04 -17.84 -0.57
N ILE A 78 -9.85 -17.77 -1.64
CA ILE A 78 -10.75 -16.63 -1.90
C ILE A 78 -11.94 -16.65 -0.94
N TYR A 79 -12.44 -17.84 -0.62
CA TYR A 79 -13.53 -17.99 0.35
C TYR A 79 -13.05 -17.64 1.76
N ASP A 80 -11.87 -18.10 2.15
CA ASP A 80 -11.26 -17.83 3.46
C ASP A 80 -10.94 -16.32 3.63
N GLU A 81 -10.45 -15.66 2.59
CA GLU A 81 -10.14 -14.21 2.59
C GLU A 81 -11.37 -13.33 2.85
N HIS A 82 -12.54 -13.80 2.41
CA HIS A 82 -13.79 -13.03 2.47
C HIS A 82 -14.82 -13.59 3.46
N ASP A 83 -14.41 -14.55 4.32
CA ASP A 83 -15.28 -15.21 5.30
C ASP A 83 -16.55 -15.80 4.67
N LEU A 84 -16.36 -16.56 3.58
CA LEU A 84 -17.42 -17.17 2.80
C LEU A 84 -17.40 -18.70 2.98
N ASP A 85 -18.58 -19.33 3.03
CA ASP A 85 -18.70 -20.76 3.04
C ASP A 85 -18.32 -21.36 1.68
N TYR A 86 -17.36 -22.31 1.68
CA TYR A 86 -16.99 -23.06 0.48
C TYR A 86 -17.99 -24.18 0.21
N GLU A 87 -18.61 -24.14 -0.95
CA GLU A 87 -19.45 -25.21 -1.48
C GLU A 87 -18.95 -25.65 -2.86
N GLU A 88 -18.90 -26.97 -3.11
CA GLU A 88 -18.48 -27.51 -4.42
C GLU A 88 -19.33 -26.96 -5.58
N GLN A 89 -20.62 -26.67 -5.33
CA GLN A 89 -21.50 -25.97 -6.25
C GLN A 89 -21.76 -24.56 -5.71
N THR A 90 -21.10 -23.58 -6.28
CA THR A 90 -21.19 -22.18 -5.87
C THR A 90 -22.14 -21.41 -6.77
N ILE A 91 -23.03 -20.63 -6.19
CA ILE A 91 -24.00 -19.79 -6.89
C ILE A 91 -23.55 -18.32 -6.79
N LEU A 92 -23.31 -17.70 -7.93
CA LEU A 92 -23.15 -16.25 -8.05
C LEU A 92 -24.48 -15.63 -8.42
N ARG A 93 -25.05 -14.81 -7.54
CA ARG A 93 -26.38 -14.19 -7.75
C ARG A 93 -26.30 -12.68 -7.75
N ARG A 94 -26.99 -12.09 -8.72
CA ARG A 94 -27.17 -10.65 -8.86
C ARG A 94 -28.63 -10.30 -8.84
N GLU A 95 -29.03 -9.38 -7.95
CA GLU A 95 -30.38 -8.83 -7.89
C GLU A 95 -30.35 -7.32 -8.17
N ILE A 96 -31.21 -6.86 -9.08
CA ILE A 96 -31.37 -5.44 -9.40
C ILE A 96 -32.84 -5.09 -9.12
N ALA A 97 -33.07 -4.23 -8.14
CA ALA A 97 -34.41 -3.78 -7.79
C ALA A 97 -34.90 -2.70 -8.75
N SER A 98 -36.22 -2.53 -8.85
CA SER A 98 -36.87 -1.46 -9.61
C SER A 98 -36.39 -0.04 -9.23
N SER A 99 -35.96 0.13 -7.99
CA SER A 99 -35.35 1.38 -7.48
C SER A 99 -33.90 1.62 -7.93
N GLY A 100 -33.30 0.69 -8.69
CA GLY A 100 -31.90 0.73 -9.11
C GLY A 100 -30.90 0.24 -8.06
N LYS A 101 -31.34 -0.10 -6.86
CA LYS A 101 -30.45 -0.73 -5.87
C LYS A 101 -30.09 -2.13 -6.34
N SER A 102 -28.80 -2.43 -6.30
CA SER A 102 -28.26 -3.71 -6.73
C SER A 102 -27.60 -4.43 -5.56
N ARG A 103 -27.83 -5.75 -5.47
CA ARG A 103 -27.26 -6.63 -4.45
C ARG A 103 -26.54 -7.79 -5.13
N SER A 104 -25.45 -8.22 -4.53
CA SER A 104 -24.64 -9.34 -5.00
C SER A 104 -24.58 -10.40 -3.90
N PHE A 105 -24.59 -11.67 -4.28
CA PHE A 105 -24.52 -12.78 -3.34
C PHE A 105 -23.58 -13.86 -3.90
N ILE A 106 -22.85 -14.49 -3.00
CA ILE A 106 -22.15 -15.76 -3.24
C ILE A 106 -22.81 -16.77 -2.33
N ASN A 107 -23.42 -17.80 -2.93
CA ASN A 107 -24.36 -18.69 -2.24
C ASN A 107 -25.47 -17.83 -1.60
N ASP A 108 -25.70 -17.95 -0.31
CA ASP A 108 -26.69 -17.14 0.41
C ASP A 108 -26.07 -15.90 1.10
N THR A 109 -24.75 -15.71 1.03
CA THR A 109 -24.04 -14.63 1.69
C THR A 109 -24.01 -13.36 0.82
N PRO A 110 -24.53 -12.22 1.31
CA PRO A 110 -24.44 -10.96 0.58
C PRO A 110 -22.99 -10.46 0.57
N VAL A 111 -22.51 -10.10 -0.62
CA VAL A 111 -21.14 -9.63 -0.83
C VAL A 111 -21.09 -8.29 -1.56
N ASN A 112 -19.96 -7.59 -1.48
CA ASN A 112 -19.71 -6.42 -2.32
C ASN A 112 -19.37 -6.82 -3.76
N LEU A 113 -19.39 -5.84 -4.66
CA LEU A 113 -19.17 -6.08 -6.09
C LEU A 113 -17.73 -6.51 -6.40
N ALA A 114 -16.76 -6.06 -5.62
CA ALA A 114 -15.35 -6.40 -5.79
C ALA A 114 -15.11 -7.88 -5.49
N THR A 115 -15.63 -8.38 -4.38
CA THR A 115 -15.56 -9.80 -4.00
C THR A 115 -16.24 -10.70 -5.04
N LEU A 116 -17.43 -10.30 -5.53
CA LEU A 116 -18.13 -11.06 -6.60
C LEU A 116 -17.29 -11.09 -7.88
N ASN A 117 -16.67 -9.99 -8.25
CA ASN A 117 -15.81 -9.92 -9.44
C ASN A 117 -14.51 -10.73 -9.26
N GLN A 118 -13.91 -10.70 -8.08
CA GLN A 118 -12.71 -11.48 -7.77
C GLN A 118 -12.96 -12.98 -7.92
N LEU A 119 -14.03 -13.51 -7.35
CA LEU A 119 -14.38 -14.91 -7.52
C LEU A 119 -14.80 -15.21 -8.96
N GLY A 120 -15.66 -14.38 -9.55
CA GLY A 120 -16.17 -14.57 -10.91
C GLY A 120 -15.07 -14.63 -11.97
N SER A 121 -14.04 -13.80 -11.86
CA SER A 121 -12.90 -13.78 -12.79
C SER A 121 -12.01 -15.02 -12.71
N ASN A 122 -12.09 -15.78 -11.61
CA ASN A 122 -11.40 -17.07 -11.46
C ASN A 122 -12.26 -18.26 -11.92
N LEU A 123 -13.56 -18.06 -12.19
CA LEU A 123 -14.48 -19.12 -12.59
C LEU A 123 -14.73 -19.17 -14.09
N ILE A 124 -14.78 -18.01 -14.74
CA ILE A 124 -15.09 -17.93 -16.17
C ILE A 124 -14.45 -16.73 -16.84
N GLU A 125 -13.86 -16.96 -17.99
CA GLU A 125 -13.33 -15.90 -18.86
C GLU A 125 -14.27 -15.71 -20.06
N ILE A 126 -14.67 -14.45 -20.31
CA ILE A 126 -15.56 -14.11 -21.44
C ILE A 126 -14.73 -13.40 -22.50
N HIS A 127 -14.64 -14.00 -23.68
CA HIS A 127 -13.94 -13.44 -24.84
C HIS A 127 -14.95 -12.85 -25.81
N SER A 128 -14.94 -11.53 -25.95
CA SER A 128 -15.76 -10.77 -26.90
C SER A 128 -14.85 -9.98 -27.86
N GLN A 129 -15.44 -9.38 -28.88
CA GLN A 129 -14.72 -8.54 -29.84
C GLN A 129 -13.91 -7.40 -29.18
N HIS A 130 -14.35 -6.93 -28.00
CA HIS A 130 -13.65 -5.90 -27.24
C HIS A 130 -12.46 -6.43 -26.42
N ASP A 131 -12.36 -7.73 -26.18
CA ASP A 131 -11.27 -8.32 -25.37
C ASP A 131 -9.93 -8.44 -26.15
N ASN A 132 -9.96 -8.28 -27.46
CA ASN A 132 -8.74 -8.14 -28.25
C ASN A 132 -7.88 -6.95 -27.77
N LEU A 133 -8.48 -5.97 -27.10
CA LEU A 133 -7.78 -4.85 -26.47
C LEU A 133 -6.90 -5.27 -25.28
N GLN A 134 -7.16 -6.42 -24.67
CA GLN A 134 -6.32 -6.94 -23.58
C GLN A 134 -4.91 -7.30 -24.07
N LEU A 135 -4.77 -7.76 -25.31
CA LEU A 135 -3.47 -8.03 -25.92
C LEU A 135 -2.53 -6.82 -25.90
N PHE A 136 -3.09 -5.61 -25.81
CA PHE A 136 -2.32 -4.36 -25.80
C PHE A 136 -1.97 -3.87 -24.38
N LYS A 137 -2.49 -4.53 -23.34
CA LYS A 137 -2.20 -4.17 -21.96
C LYS A 137 -0.92 -4.84 -21.50
N ALA A 138 0.01 -4.05 -20.97
CA ALA A 138 1.28 -4.56 -20.45
C ALA A 138 1.06 -5.67 -19.40
N ASP A 139 0.13 -5.48 -18.46
CA ASP A 139 -0.21 -6.48 -17.45
C ASP A 139 -0.52 -7.85 -18.05
N PHE A 140 -1.33 -7.88 -19.10
CA PHE A 140 -1.71 -9.12 -19.77
C PHE A 140 -0.53 -9.75 -20.54
N GLN A 141 0.28 -8.94 -21.21
CA GLN A 141 1.45 -9.41 -21.97
C GLN A 141 2.48 -10.06 -21.03
N TYR A 142 2.83 -9.37 -19.93
CA TYR A 142 3.75 -9.91 -18.93
C TYR A 142 3.17 -11.14 -18.23
N TYR A 143 1.90 -11.09 -17.81
CA TYR A 143 1.22 -12.22 -17.19
C TYR A 143 1.25 -13.46 -18.08
N SER A 144 0.94 -13.31 -19.37
CA SER A 144 0.96 -14.41 -20.35
C SER A 144 2.36 -14.99 -20.49
N LEU A 145 3.37 -14.13 -20.67
CA LEU A 145 4.75 -14.60 -20.82
C LEU A 145 5.27 -15.24 -19.53
N ASP A 146 4.94 -14.69 -18.34
CA ASP A 146 5.41 -15.20 -17.05
C ASP A 146 4.83 -16.57 -16.71
N ILE A 147 3.55 -16.80 -17.05
CA ILE A 147 2.93 -18.13 -16.93
C ILE A 147 3.65 -19.11 -17.83
N LEU A 148 3.78 -18.79 -19.11
CA LEU A 148 4.39 -19.68 -20.12
C LEU A 148 5.88 -19.92 -19.85
N ALA A 149 6.56 -18.95 -19.25
CA ALA A 149 7.96 -19.05 -18.83
C ALA A 149 8.12 -19.74 -17.47
N GLY A 150 7.03 -20.02 -16.75
CA GLY A 150 7.04 -20.63 -15.42
C GLY A 150 7.72 -19.75 -14.36
N CYS A 151 7.60 -18.43 -14.44
CA CYS A 151 8.24 -17.47 -13.52
C CYS A 151 7.26 -16.53 -12.81
N LEU A 152 5.95 -16.85 -12.85
CA LEU A 152 4.91 -16.00 -12.25
C LEU A 152 5.12 -15.80 -10.73
N LYS A 153 5.59 -16.83 -10.01
CA LYS A 153 5.84 -16.75 -8.57
C LYS A 153 7.00 -15.79 -8.26
N GLU A 154 8.08 -15.89 -9.03
CA GLU A 154 9.24 -15.02 -8.90
C GLU A 154 8.88 -13.56 -9.24
N GLN A 155 8.06 -13.35 -10.28
CA GLN A 155 7.58 -12.02 -10.66
C GLN A 155 6.75 -11.38 -9.54
N ARG A 156 5.84 -12.14 -8.92
CA ARG A 156 5.06 -11.64 -7.76
C ARG A 156 5.96 -11.27 -6.59
N GLY A 157 6.94 -12.12 -6.26
CA GLY A 157 7.93 -11.83 -5.22
C GLY A 157 8.74 -10.58 -5.50
N TYR A 158 9.20 -10.41 -6.75
CA TYR A 158 9.90 -9.21 -7.20
C TYR A 158 9.03 -7.94 -7.08
N SER A 159 7.78 -8.00 -7.54
CA SER A 159 6.85 -6.86 -7.49
C SER A 159 6.55 -6.40 -6.06
N LEU A 160 6.40 -7.34 -5.12
CA LEU A 160 6.22 -7.04 -3.70
C LEU A 160 7.48 -6.37 -3.11
N ALA A 161 8.67 -6.93 -3.41
CA ALA A 161 9.94 -6.36 -2.96
C ALA A 161 10.17 -4.95 -3.52
N LEU A 162 9.86 -4.70 -4.81
CA LEU A 162 9.96 -3.38 -5.42
C LEU A 162 9.00 -2.36 -4.76
N THR A 163 7.80 -2.81 -4.40
CA THR A 163 6.82 -1.95 -3.71
C THR A 163 7.33 -1.55 -2.32
N GLY A 164 7.92 -2.50 -1.59
CA GLY A 164 8.59 -2.24 -0.31
C GLY A 164 9.75 -1.24 -0.45
N TRP A 165 10.65 -1.50 -1.39
CA TRP A 165 11.79 -0.63 -1.68
C TRP A 165 11.38 0.80 -2.04
N LYS A 166 10.34 0.97 -2.86
CA LYS A 166 9.81 2.31 -3.22
C LYS A 166 9.23 3.04 -2.01
N LYS A 167 8.58 2.32 -1.10
CA LYS A 167 8.03 2.90 0.13
C LYS A 167 9.17 3.41 1.04
N GLU A 168 10.16 2.57 1.29
CA GLU A 168 11.33 2.93 2.11
C GLU A 168 12.18 4.03 1.46
N SER A 169 12.29 4.03 0.11
CA SER A 169 12.99 5.09 -0.63
C SER A 169 12.31 6.45 -0.46
N LYS A 170 10.98 6.48 -0.44
CA LYS A 170 10.22 7.70 -0.15
C LYS A 170 10.42 8.17 1.29
N GLU A 171 10.41 7.24 2.24
CA GLU A 171 10.68 7.53 3.65
C GLU A 171 12.08 8.14 3.83
N LEU A 172 13.09 7.63 3.13
CA LEU A 172 14.43 8.21 3.12
C LEU A 172 14.44 9.65 2.58
N GLU A 173 13.68 9.93 1.52
CA GLU A 173 13.56 11.29 0.97
C GLU A 173 12.93 12.26 1.98
N ASP A 174 11.88 11.82 2.67
CA ASP A 174 11.21 12.59 3.71
C ASP A 174 12.15 12.85 4.90
N LEU A 175 12.93 11.85 5.37
CA LEU A 175 13.91 12.00 6.44
C LEU A 175 15.05 12.96 6.05
N LYS A 176 15.57 12.86 4.84
CA LYS A 176 16.59 13.79 4.31
C LYS A 176 16.09 15.24 4.24
N SER A 177 14.82 15.42 3.88
CA SER A 177 14.20 16.74 3.88
C SER A 177 14.13 17.32 5.30
N GLN A 178 13.76 16.51 6.30
CA GLN A 178 13.74 16.90 7.70
C GLN A 178 15.15 17.21 8.24
N GLU A 179 16.14 16.38 7.91
CA GLU A 179 17.56 16.61 8.28
C GLU A 179 18.05 17.94 7.70
N ALA A 180 17.74 18.23 6.43
CA ALA A 180 18.15 19.47 5.77
C ALA A 180 17.51 20.72 6.40
N GLU A 181 16.30 20.62 6.93
CA GLU A 181 15.67 21.71 7.69
C GLU A 181 16.33 21.93 9.06
N LEU A 182 16.57 20.84 9.79
CA LEU A 182 17.22 20.90 11.11
C LEU A 182 18.69 21.34 10.99
N ALA A 183 19.40 20.95 9.94
CA ALA A 183 20.79 21.32 9.71
C ALA A 183 20.99 22.84 9.53
N LYS A 184 19.99 23.58 9.03
CA LYS A 184 20.07 25.04 8.89
C LYS A 184 20.28 25.77 10.21
N GLU A 185 19.81 25.22 11.31
CA GLU A 185 19.92 25.81 12.64
C GLU A 185 20.98 25.08 13.50
N SER A 186 21.49 23.95 13.03
CA SER A 186 22.35 23.08 13.82
C SER A 186 23.65 23.75 14.25
N ASP A 187 24.36 24.43 13.36
CA ASP A 187 25.62 25.11 13.67
C ASP A 187 25.42 26.24 14.69
N PHE A 188 24.31 26.98 14.56
CA PHE A 188 23.96 28.02 15.51
C PHE A 188 23.56 27.46 16.86
N ASN A 189 22.76 26.41 16.89
CA ASN A 189 22.37 25.72 18.13
C ASN A 189 23.58 25.10 18.84
N GLN A 190 24.54 24.53 18.10
CA GLN A 190 25.79 24.00 18.66
C GLN A 190 26.61 25.10 19.30
N PHE A 191 26.77 26.25 18.64
CA PHE A 191 27.49 27.41 19.20
C PHE A 191 26.84 27.90 20.51
N LEU A 192 25.52 27.97 20.56
CA LEU A 192 24.80 28.42 21.76
C LEU A 192 24.91 27.38 22.89
N TYR A 193 24.85 26.10 22.55
CA TYR A 193 25.02 25.01 23.51
C TYR A 193 26.41 25.03 24.14
N ASP A 194 27.46 25.11 23.31
CA ASP A 194 28.86 25.15 23.76
C ASP A 194 29.15 26.35 24.69
N GLU A 195 28.55 27.51 24.40
CA GLU A 195 28.67 28.70 25.23
C GLU A 195 28.02 28.52 26.60
N LEU A 196 26.80 27.95 26.65
CA LEU A 196 26.09 27.72 27.90
C LEU A 196 26.72 26.57 28.72
N ASP A 197 27.18 25.51 28.07
CA ASP A 197 27.84 24.36 28.73
C ASP A 197 29.18 24.77 29.33
N ALA A 198 29.98 25.58 28.64
CA ALA A 198 31.25 26.13 29.16
C ALA A 198 31.05 27.01 30.40
N ALA A 199 29.88 27.57 30.59
CA ALA A 199 29.56 28.41 31.75
C ALA A 199 29.33 27.61 33.03
N LYS A 200 29.15 26.27 32.98
CA LYS A 200 28.89 25.37 34.13
C LYS A 200 27.84 25.91 35.09
N LEU A 201 26.70 26.25 34.53
CA LEU A 201 25.62 26.94 35.24
C LEU A 201 24.97 26.09 36.33
N GLU A 202 25.05 24.77 36.28
CA GLU A 202 24.49 23.85 37.28
C GLU A 202 25.17 23.97 38.66
N GLU A 203 26.43 24.38 38.67
CA GLU A 203 27.23 24.56 39.89
C GLU A 203 27.04 25.95 40.53
N VAL A 204 26.15 26.79 39.93
CA VAL A 204 26.01 28.19 40.29
C VAL A 204 24.75 28.40 41.12
N ASN A 205 24.89 28.87 42.35
CA ASN A 205 23.82 29.45 43.14
C ASN A 205 23.99 30.98 43.14
N GLU A 206 23.15 31.66 42.37
CA GLU A 206 23.25 33.15 42.19
C GLU A 206 23.04 33.87 43.52
N GLY A 207 22.23 33.35 44.44
CA GLY A 207 22.02 33.92 45.77
C GLY A 207 23.29 33.84 46.63
N GLU A 208 23.91 32.65 46.67
CA GLU A 208 25.17 32.50 47.43
C GLU A 208 26.30 33.33 46.88
N LEU A 209 26.42 33.44 45.55
CA LEU A 209 27.42 34.33 44.92
C LEU A 209 27.18 35.80 45.23
N THR A 210 25.93 36.23 45.30
CA THR A 210 25.59 37.63 45.65
C THR A 210 25.94 37.89 47.10
N GLU A 211 25.60 37.00 48.03
CA GLU A 211 25.97 37.10 49.47
C GLU A 211 27.49 37.08 49.66
N GLU A 212 28.21 36.20 48.96
CA GLU A 212 29.66 36.16 48.99
C GLU A 212 30.28 37.47 48.45
N GLN A 213 29.75 38.01 47.35
CA GLN A 213 30.21 39.29 46.77
C GLN A 213 30.05 40.42 47.78
N GLU A 214 28.85 40.56 48.39
CA GLU A 214 28.57 41.62 49.41
C GLU A 214 29.52 41.50 50.62
N LEU A 215 29.78 40.27 51.11
CA LEU A 215 30.70 40.03 52.20
C LEU A 215 32.13 40.41 51.85
N LEU A 216 32.63 40.05 50.64
CA LEU A 216 33.98 40.33 50.20
C LEU A 216 34.18 41.82 49.90
N GLU A 217 33.22 42.50 49.32
CA GLU A 217 33.25 43.93 49.02
C GLU A 217 33.32 44.80 50.28
N ASN A 218 32.59 44.38 51.34
CA ASN A 218 32.52 45.15 52.58
C ASN A 218 33.47 44.62 53.67
N ALA A 219 34.29 43.63 53.37
CA ALA A 219 35.14 42.93 54.35
C ALA A 219 36.03 43.88 55.17
N GLU A 220 36.69 44.83 54.53
CA GLU A 220 37.55 45.83 55.22
C GLU A 220 36.75 46.77 56.12
N GLU A 221 35.57 47.22 55.68
CA GLU A 221 34.70 48.09 56.48
C GLU A 221 34.05 47.34 57.67
N LEU A 222 33.66 46.07 57.44
CA LEU A 222 33.16 45.21 58.53
C LEU A 222 34.22 44.91 59.58
N ILE A 223 35.46 44.58 59.18
CA ILE A 223 36.56 44.38 60.11
C ILE A 223 36.82 45.64 60.93
N ARG A 224 36.82 46.81 60.29
CA ARG A 224 37.01 48.08 60.96
C ARG A 224 35.86 48.32 61.97
N THR A 225 34.64 48.14 61.58
CA THR A 225 33.46 48.36 62.40
C THR A 225 33.46 47.42 63.63
N PHE A 226 33.77 46.15 63.42
CA PHE A 226 33.85 45.17 64.54
C PHE A 226 35.05 45.43 65.46
N ASN A 227 36.20 45.84 64.90
CA ASN A 227 37.33 46.27 65.74
C ASN A 227 37.00 47.51 66.60
N ASP A 228 36.29 48.48 66.06
CA ASP A 228 35.83 49.65 66.82
C ASP A 228 34.83 49.23 67.89
N ALA A 229 33.96 48.25 67.60
CA ALA A 229 33.04 47.69 68.58
C ALA A 229 33.76 46.95 69.72
N ASP A 230 34.78 46.13 69.37
CA ASP A 230 35.60 45.44 70.37
C ASP A 230 36.36 46.45 71.29
N GLN A 231 36.92 47.51 70.70
CA GLN A 231 37.54 48.58 71.53
C GLN A 231 36.59 49.16 72.54
N LEU A 232 35.35 49.43 72.16
CA LEU A 232 34.31 49.94 73.06
C LEU A 232 33.89 48.93 74.12
N LEU A 233 33.81 47.63 73.74
CA LEU A 233 33.32 46.56 74.64
C LEU A 233 34.42 46.08 75.61
N SER A 234 35.65 45.78 75.10
CA SER A 234 36.65 45.03 75.87
C SER A 234 38.05 45.60 75.88
N SER A 235 38.55 46.22 74.80
CA SER A 235 39.99 46.44 74.59
C SER A 235 40.50 47.86 74.93
N ALA A 236 39.65 48.90 75.07
CA ALA A 236 40.05 50.28 75.40
C ALA A 236 40.20 50.51 76.90
N ASP A 237 41.01 51.53 77.25
CA ASP A 237 41.20 51.96 78.67
C ASP A 237 39.90 52.23 79.43
N PHE A 238 38.83 52.61 78.74
CA PHE A 238 37.50 52.87 79.28
C PHE A 238 36.44 51.90 78.67
N ALA A 239 36.83 50.70 78.40
CA ALA A 239 35.89 49.71 77.88
C ALA A 239 34.74 49.41 78.84
N ILE A 240 33.55 49.10 78.27
CA ILE A 240 32.30 48.86 79.02
C ILE A 240 32.51 47.71 80.03
N THR A 241 33.22 46.64 79.65
CA THR A 241 33.55 45.53 80.55
C THR A 241 34.38 45.98 81.73
N GLY A 242 35.40 46.85 81.51
CA GLY A 242 36.20 47.43 82.58
C GLY A 242 35.39 48.30 83.54
N GLN A 243 34.56 49.18 82.97
CA GLN A 243 33.69 50.07 83.80
C GLN A 243 32.65 49.24 84.60
N LEU A 244 32.08 48.22 84.04
CA LEU A 244 31.15 47.32 84.76
C LEU A 244 31.88 46.52 85.82
N GLN A 245 33.14 46.13 85.68
CA GLN A 245 33.93 45.47 86.69
C GLN A 245 34.28 46.42 87.84
N GLU A 246 34.67 47.66 87.54
CA GLU A 246 34.86 48.71 88.55
C GLU A 246 33.57 48.94 89.38
N LEU A 247 32.45 49.17 88.71
CA LEU A 247 31.17 49.38 89.35
C LEU A 247 30.78 48.18 90.20
N ARG A 248 30.97 46.95 89.73
CA ARG A 248 30.74 45.73 90.51
C ARG A 248 31.62 45.69 91.75
N ASN A 249 32.89 46.00 91.64
CA ASN A 249 33.85 46.01 92.76
C ASN A 249 33.44 47.10 93.83
N LEU A 250 33.02 48.27 93.37
CA LEU A 250 32.60 49.40 94.22
C LEU A 250 31.33 49.03 95.03
N LEU A 251 30.35 48.40 94.39
CA LEU A 251 29.14 47.94 95.04
C LEU A 251 29.44 46.73 96.00
N LYS A 252 30.32 45.85 95.69
CA LYS A 252 30.73 44.67 96.49
C LYS A 252 31.46 45.06 97.77
N SER A 253 32.08 46.29 97.80
CA SER A 253 32.75 46.82 98.98
C SER A 253 31.74 47.16 100.14
N GLN A 254 30.44 47.44 99.80
CA GLN A 254 29.37 47.79 100.74
C GLN A 254 28.42 46.59 100.91
N LYS A 255 28.59 45.80 101.92
CA LYS A 255 27.83 44.53 102.18
C LYS A 255 26.44 44.76 102.70
N THR A 256 25.49 45.32 101.96
CA THR A 256 24.11 45.49 102.27
C THR A 256 23.19 44.67 101.34
N ALA A 257 21.94 44.37 101.81
CA ALA A 257 21.00 43.59 101.00
C ALA A 257 20.66 44.30 99.63
N LEU A 258 20.65 45.64 99.63
CA LEU A 258 20.45 46.45 98.39
C LEU A 258 21.63 46.36 97.43
N THR A 259 22.87 46.40 97.94
CA THR A 259 24.05 46.31 97.10
C THR A 259 24.26 44.92 96.52
N ASN A 260 23.89 43.86 97.23
CA ASN A 260 24.01 42.49 96.72
C ASN A 260 23.09 42.25 95.49
N SER A 261 21.84 42.67 95.51
CA SER A 261 20.93 42.55 94.33
C SER A 261 21.41 43.34 93.13
N LEU A 262 21.95 44.57 93.32
CA LEU A 262 22.54 45.32 92.25
C LEU A 262 23.82 44.69 91.70
N THR A 263 24.66 44.13 92.60
CA THR A 263 25.91 43.41 92.18
C THR A 263 25.60 42.19 91.34
N GLU A 264 24.59 41.38 91.67
CA GLU A 264 24.16 40.24 90.84
C GLU A 264 23.69 40.66 89.49
N ARG A 265 22.88 41.74 89.42
CA ARG A 265 22.41 42.28 88.13
C ARG A 265 23.55 42.80 87.26
N ILE A 266 24.52 43.53 87.82
CA ILE A 266 25.70 44.04 87.09
C ILE A 266 26.58 42.83 86.66
N ASN A 267 26.70 41.81 87.46
CA ASN A 267 27.41 40.60 87.09
C ASN A 267 26.79 39.91 85.87
N SER A 268 25.46 39.80 85.81
CA SER A 268 24.74 39.27 84.68
C SER A 268 24.99 40.10 83.37
N VAL A 269 24.92 41.44 83.48
CA VAL A 269 25.17 42.32 82.37
C VAL A 269 26.67 42.23 81.90
N LEU A 270 27.58 42.06 82.88
CA LEU A 270 29.01 41.87 82.52
C LEU A 270 29.27 40.61 81.74
N ILE A 271 28.63 39.48 82.12
CA ILE A 271 28.74 38.21 81.41
C ILE A 271 28.19 38.39 79.98
N GLU A 272 27.01 38.99 79.82
CA GLU A 272 26.39 39.24 78.51
C GLU A 272 27.27 40.13 77.60
N VAL A 273 27.83 41.22 78.15
CA VAL A 273 28.76 42.10 77.36
C VAL A 273 30.02 41.37 76.99
N GLN A 274 30.55 40.45 77.87
CA GLN A 274 31.69 39.61 77.54
C GLN A 274 31.39 38.63 76.42
N ASP A 275 30.18 38.02 76.44
CA ASP A 275 29.76 37.09 75.38
C ASP A 275 29.62 37.82 74.05
N ILE A 276 29.00 39.02 74.01
CA ILE A 276 28.92 39.87 72.83
C ILE A 276 30.33 40.23 72.29
N ALA A 277 31.27 40.60 73.20
CA ALA A 277 32.61 40.91 72.80
C ALA A 277 33.38 39.71 72.17
N ASN A 278 33.14 38.50 72.75
CA ASN A 278 33.70 37.28 72.17
C ASN A 278 33.09 36.96 70.80
N GLU A 279 31.77 37.14 70.63
CA GLU A 279 31.10 36.95 69.36
C GLU A 279 31.62 37.91 68.29
N VAL A 280 31.82 39.20 68.62
CA VAL A 280 32.47 40.19 67.77
C VAL A 280 33.85 39.76 67.33
N ASN A 281 34.69 39.29 68.26
CA ASN A 281 36.06 38.83 67.91
C ASN A 281 36.06 37.59 67.01
N VAL A 282 35.22 36.59 67.33
CA VAL A 282 35.07 35.41 66.49
C VAL A 282 34.58 35.77 65.07
N THR A 283 33.71 36.76 64.96
CA THR A 283 33.21 37.24 63.67
C THR A 283 34.33 37.93 62.88
N VAL A 284 35.16 38.77 63.46
CA VAL A 284 36.34 39.40 62.81
C VAL A 284 37.31 38.35 62.31
N ASP A 285 37.63 37.35 63.13
CA ASP A 285 38.56 36.29 62.75
C ASP A 285 38.06 35.41 61.59
N GLY A 286 36.72 35.41 61.36
CA GLY A 286 36.07 34.68 60.27
C GLY A 286 35.95 35.51 58.96
N ILE A 287 36.20 36.79 58.98
CA ILE A 287 36.13 37.64 57.77
C ILE A 287 37.51 37.67 57.06
N GLU A 288 37.61 36.99 55.90
CA GLU A 288 38.82 37.02 55.08
C GLU A 288 38.76 38.14 54.03
N VAL A 289 39.78 39.01 54.01
CA VAL A 289 39.97 39.97 52.91
C VAL A 289 40.69 39.24 51.77
N ASN A 290 39.94 38.85 50.74
CA ASN A 290 40.49 38.11 49.61
C ASN A 290 40.14 38.82 48.29
N PRO A 291 40.98 39.73 47.79
CA PRO A 291 40.73 40.46 46.54
C PRO A 291 40.72 39.55 45.30
N GLU A 292 41.48 38.46 45.29
CA GLU A 292 41.51 37.50 44.17
C GLU A 292 40.19 36.77 44.07
N ARG A 293 39.64 36.35 45.20
CA ARG A 293 38.33 35.70 45.25
C ARG A 293 37.21 36.64 44.89
N LEU A 294 37.26 37.89 45.31
CA LEU A 294 36.29 38.94 44.90
C LEU A 294 36.30 39.12 43.38
N GLN A 295 37.47 39.15 42.77
CA GLN A 295 37.59 39.24 41.30
C GLN A 295 36.97 38.01 40.61
N GLU A 296 37.21 36.81 41.09
CA GLU A 296 36.60 35.57 40.54
C GLU A 296 35.05 35.63 40.61
N VAL A 297 34.52 36.03 41.76
CA VAL A 297 33.05 36.17 41.95
C VAL A 297 32.49 37.22 41.00
N ASN A 298 33.16 38.38 40.89
CA ASN A 298 32.71 39.44 39.97
C ASN A 298 32.75 38.98 38.51
N ASP A 299 33.80 38.29 38.08
CA ASP A 299 33.91 37.75 36.72
C ASP A 299 32.82 36.72 36.45
N LYS A 300 32.51 35.85 37.41
CA LYS A 300 31.42 34.88 37.28
C LYS A 300 30.07 35.51 37.23
N MET A 301 29.78 36.48 38.10
CA MET A 301 28.54 37.25 38.07
C MET A 301 28.41 38.05 36.76
N GLY A 302 29.47 38.67 36.25
CA GLY A 302 29.51 39.34 34.97
C GLY A 302 29.24 38.39 33.80
N GLN A 303 29.76 37.17 33.83
CA GLN A 303 29.48 36.12 32.86
C GLN A 303 27.98 35.75 32.83
N ILE A 304 27.40 35.50 34.03
CA ILE A 304 25.99 35.15 34.19
C ILE A 304 25.10 36.28 33.67
N PHE A 305 25.38 37.49 34.04
CA PHE A 305 24.64 38.69 33.60
C PHE A 305 24.67 38.83 32.08
N ASN A 306 25.81 38.64 31.45
CA ASN A 306 25.97 38.69 30.00
C ASN A 306 25.15 37.60 29.30
N LEU A 307 25.19 36.33 29.81
CA LEU A 307 24.41 35.22 29.26
C LEU A 307 22.92 35.46 29.42
N ARG A 308 22.45 35.92 30.59
CA ARG A 308 21.04 36.26 30.82
C ARG A 308 20.56 37.37 29.86
N SER A 309 21.37 38.43 29.71
CA SER A 309 21.05 39.54 28.80
C SER A 309 20.98 39.06 27.33
N LYS A 310 21.96 38.26 26.88
CA LYS A 310 22.04 37.72 25.54
C LYS A 310 20.87 36.80 25.21
N HIS A 311 20.53 35.91 26.12
CA HIS A 311 19.49 34.90 25.93
C HIS A 311 18.10 35.33 26.42
N ARG A 312 17.99 36.54 27.02
CA ARG A 312 16.74 37.09 27.60
C ARG A 312 16.17 36.17 28.69
N ALA A 313 17.05 35.54 29.46
CA ALA A 313 16.69 34.68 30.56
C ALA A 313 16.42 35.51 31.82
N SER A 314 15.44 35.09 32.63
CA SER A 314 15.09 35.77 33.88
C SER A 314 16.06 35.41 35.01
N ASP A 315 16.54 34.17 35.02
CA ASP A 315 17.46 33.62 36.03
C ASP A 315 18.37 32.55 35.43
N VAL A 316 19.23 31.96 36.26
CA VAL A 316 20.16 30.88 35.85
C VAL A 316 19.43 29.59 35.45
N SER A 317 18.26 29.30 36.03
CA SER A 317 17.48 28.09 35.70
C SER A 317 16.94 28.15 34.29
N ASP A 318 16.54 29.32 33.79
CA ASP A 318 16.15 29.53 32.41
C ASP A 318 17.30 29.23 31.42
N LEU A 319 18.54 29.59 31.79
CA LEU A 319 19.73 29.28 30.98
C LEU A 319 20.05 27.79 30.93
N VAL A 320 19.92 27.09 32.07
CA VAL A 320 20.08 25.63 32.15
C VAL A 320 19.04 24.94 31.28
N GLN A 321 17.79 25.36 31.39
CA GLN A 321 16.71 24.79 30.56
C GLN A 321 16.93 25.04 29.07
N LEU A 322 17.40 26.20 28.69
CA LEU A 322 17.75 26.50 27.30
C LEU A 322 18.89 25.60 26.79
N ARG A 323 19.92 25.33 27.61
CA ARG A 323 21.00 24.41 27.27
C ARG A 323 20.45 22.99 27.04
N ASP A 324 19.59 22.50 27.92
CA ASP A 324 19.00 21.16 27.84
C ASP A 324 18.08 21.02 26.61
N ASP A 325 17.32 22.08 26.27
CA ASP A 325 16.52 22.14 25.06
C ASP A 325 17.40 22.10 23.78
N LEU A 326 18.54 22.80 23.79
CA LEU A 326 19.52 22.77 22.70
C LEU A 326 20.18 21.39 22.57
N GLU A 327 20.56 20.75 23.66
CA GLU A 327 21.10 19.38 23.68
C GLU A 327 20.10 18.39 23.08
N THR A 328 18.83 18.48 23.47
CA THR A 328 17.75 17.64 22.92
C THR A 328 17.59 17.84 21.40
N LYS A 329 17.69 19.07 20.90
CA LYS A 329 17.62 19.35 19.47
C LYS A 329 18.81 18.80 18.70
N LEU A 330 20.02 18.96 19.24
CA LEU A 330 21.25 18.46 18.63
C LEU A 330 21.30 16.93 18.60
N SER A 331 20.90 16.26 19.69
CA SER A 331 20.83 14.80 19.75
C SER A 331 19.79 14.22 18.76
N LYS A 332 18.64 14.88 18.56
CA LYS A 332 17.67 14.51 17.54
C LYS A 332 18.27 14.56 16.14
N THR A 333 19.03 15.61 15.83
CA THR A 333 19.69 15.74 14.52
C THR A 333 20.72 14.62 14.30
N GLN A 334 21.53 14.30 15.29
CA GLN A 334 22.51 13.19 15.20
C GLN A 334 21.85 11.83 15.03
N ASN A 335 20.76 11.56 15.77
CA ASN A 335 20.00 10.31 15.64
C ASN A 335 19.41 10.17 14.23
N LEU A 336 18.85 11.26 13.69
CA LEU A 336 18.27 11.29 12.34
C LEU A 336 19.34 10.97 11.27
N THR A 337 20.51 11.56 11.36
CA THR A 337 21.65 11.25 10.47
C THR A 337 22.02 9.76 10.55
N GLY A 338 22.00 9.19 11.75
CA GLY A 338 22.25 7.75 11.96
C GLY A 338 21.19 6.86 11.31
N GLU A 339 19.91 7.20 11.46
CA GLU A 339 18.79 6.49 10.83
C GLU A 339 18.86 6.56 9.30
N ILE A 340 19.15 7.72 8.73
CA ILE A 340 19.35 7.94 7.29
C ILE A 340 20.46 7.02 6.77
N ALA A 341 21.62 6.97 7.43
CA ALA A 341 22.74 6.15 7.00
C ALA A 341 22.42 4.65 7.00
N ILE A 342 21.68 4.17 8.01
CA ILE A 342 21.23 2.77 8.10
C ILE A 342 20.24 2.46 6.98
N LEU A 343 19.26 3.35 6.73
CA LEU A 343 18.24 3.16 5.71
C LEU A 343 18.85 3.21 4.29
N GLU A 344 19.83 4.09 4.04
CA GLU A 344 20.57 4.13 2.77
C GLU A 344 21.32 2.82 2.51
N GLN A 345 21.98 2.27 3.51
CA GLN A 345 22.68 0.99 3.39
C GLN A 345 21.71 -0.17 3.10
N SER A 346 20.56 -0.18 3.78
CA SER A 346 19.50 -1.15 3.54
C SER A 346 18.96 -1.07 2.12
N LEU A 347 18.60 0.14 1.67
CA LEU A 347 18.08 0.40 0.32
C LEU A 347 19.09 0.04 -0.77
N ALA A 348 20.35 0.35 -0.60
CA ALA A 348 21.39 -0.02 -1.57
C ALA A 348 21.57 -1.55 -1.68
N LYS A 349 21.38 -2.29 -0.59
CA LYS A 349 21.38 -3.75 -0.61
C LYS A 349 20.14 -4.31 -1.30
N GLN A 350 18.97 -3.79 -0.95
CA GLN A 350 17.70 -4.19 -1.57
C GLN A 350 17.69 -3.92 -3.09
N GLU A 351 18.22 -2.77 -3.52
CA GLU A 351 18.35 -2.42 -4.94
C GLU A 351 19.18 -3.44 -5.72
N LYS A 352 20.32 -3.86 -5.17
CA LYS A 352 21.16 -4.91 -5.79
C LYS A 352 20.40 -6.24 -5.90
N GLU A 353 19.67 -6.62 -4.87
CA GLU A 353 18.87 -7.85 -4.87
C GLU A 353 17.71 -7.76 -5.88
N LEU A 354 17.05 -6.59 -5.99
CA LEU A 354 16.03 -6.32 -7.00
C LEU A 354 16.59 -6.44 -8.42
N LEU A 355 17.75 -5.85 -8.70
CA LEU A 355 18.41 -5.94 -10.00
C LEU A 355 18.74 -7.39 -10.36
N LEU A 356 19.28 -8.16 -9.43
CA LEU A 356 19.58 -9.59 -9.64
C LEU A 356 18.31 -10.39 -9.92
N ASN A 357 17.22 -10.13 -9.21
CA ASN A 357 15.95 -10.81 -9.43
C ASN A 357 15.29 -10.41 -10.75
N ALA A 358 15.35 -9.13 -11.11
CA ALA A 358 14.90 -8.63 -12.41
C ALA A 358 15.65 -9.29 -13.57
N GLN A 359 16.98 -9.44 -13.46
CA GLN A 359 17.81 -10.11 -14.46
C GLN A 359 17.47 -11.60 -14.57
N LYS A 360 17.23 -12.28 -13.45
CA LYS A 360 16.79 -13.69 -13.46
C LYS A 360 15.45 -13.86 -14.18
N LEU A 361 14.49 -12.95 -13.94
CA LEU A 361 13.21 -12.93 -14.66
C LEU A 361 13.41 -12.73 -16.16
N SER A 362 14.21 -11.73 -16.55
CA SER A 362 14.55 -11.45 -17.94
C SER A 362 15.11 -12.68 -18.64
N ASN A 363 16.12 -13.32 -18.05
CA ASN A 363 16.76 -14.51 -18.61
C ASN A 363 15.79 -15.69 -18.79
N LYS A 364 14.87 -15.92 -17.82
CA LYS A 364 13.83 -16.95 -17.94
C LYS A 364 12.88 -16.65 -19.09
N ARG A 365 12.40 -15.41 -19.20
CA ARG A 365 11.50 -14.96 -20.26
C ARG A 365 12.13 -15.14 -21.64
N ILE A 366 13.34 -14.62 -21.84
CA ILE A 366 14.08 -14.72 -23.11
C ILE A 366 14.27 -16.20 -23.51
N LYS A 367 14.67 -17.05 -22.57
CA LYS A 367 14.89 -18.48 -22.84
C LYS A 367 13.63 -19.21 -23.30
N GLN A 368 12.46 -18.83 -22.79
CA GLN A 368 11.19 -19.49 -23.12
C GLN A 368 10.46 -18.81 -24.28
N ALA A 369 10.66 -17.51 -24.49
CA ALA A 369 9.96 -16.74 -25.51
C ALA A 369 10.02 -17.41 -26.89
N SER A 370 11.20 -17.81 -27.36
CA SER A 370 11.38 -18.43 -28.68
C SER A 370 10.61 -19.77 -28.85
N LYS A 371 10.42 -20.54 -27.77
CA LYS A 371 9.62 -21.78 -27.83
C LYS A 371 8.14 -21.47 -27.92
N ILE A 372 7.69 -20.49 -27.14
CA ILE A 372 6.30 -20.04 -27.10
C ILE A 372 5.92 -19.42 -28.44
N GLU A 373 6.77 -18.56 -28.99
CA GLU A 373 6.61 -17.95 -30.30
C GLU A 373 6.43 -19.00 -31.40
N LYS A 374 7.26 -20.04 -31.38
CA LYS A 374 7.16 -21.14 -32.34
C LYS A 374 5.81 -21.87 -32.23
N SER A 375 5.36 -22.19 -31.01
CA SER A 375 4.05 -22.83 -30.81
C SER A 375 2.90 -21.93 -31.28
N ILE A 376 2.96 -20.63 -31.03
CA ILE A 376 1.96 -19.67 -31.52
C ILE A 376 2.01 -19.59 -33.06
N ASP A 377 3.18 -19.53 -33.68
CA ASP A 377 3.34 -19.50 -35.12
C ASP A 377 2.72 -20.73 -35.80
N GLU A 378 2.91 -21.93 -35.22
CA GLU A 378 2.32 -23.17 -35.71
C GLU A 378 0.78 -23.11 -35.71
N LEU A 379 0.20 -22.54 -34.64
CA LEU A 379 -1.24 -22.31 -34.53
C LEU A 379 -1.74 -21.25 -35.52
N LEU A 380 -1.02 -20.15 -35.69
CA LEU A 380 -1.34 -19.10 -36.68
C LEU A 380 -1.38 -19.65 -38.12
N VAL A 381 -0.44 -20.54 -38.47
CA VAL A 381 -0.44 -21.23 -39.78
C VAL A 381 -1.73 -22.05 -39.96
N GLN A 382 -2.15 -22.79 -38.91
CA GLN A 382 -3.42 -23.54 -38.93
C GLN A 382 -4.62 -22.63 -39.13
N LEU A 383 -4.60 -21.44 -38.56
CA LEU A 383 -5.67 -20.43 -38.62
C LEU A 383 -5.61 -19.58 -39.91
N GLY A 384 -4.86 -20.00 -40.93
CA GLY A 384 -4.79 -19.34 -42.23
C GLY A 384 -3.85 -18.12 -42.28
N MET A 385 -3.00 -17.92 -41.28
CA MET A 385 -2.00 -16.86 -41.21
C MET A 385 -0.60 -17.41 -41.52
N GLN A 386 -0.43 -18.02 -42.69
CA GLN A 386 0.78 -18.79 -43.10
C GLN A 386 2.09 -18.00 -43.04
N HIS A 387 2.01 -16.67 -43.25
CA HIS A 387 3.18 -15.81 -43.34
C HIS A 387 3.39 -14.97 -42.08
N SER A 388 2.46 -15.03 -41.16
CA SER A 388 2.54 -14.28 -39.88
C SER A 388 3.57 -14.92 -38.97
N ARG A 389 4.31 -14.07 -38.28
CA ARG A 389 5.24 -14.49 -37.21
C ARG A 389 5.01 -13.64 -35.98
N PHE A 390 4.83 -14.30 -34.86
CA PHE A 390 4.61 -13.70 -33.58
C PHE A 390 5.94 -13.54 -32.83
N LYS A 391 6.11 -12.44 -32.08
CA LYS A 391 7.32 -12.19 -31.31
C LYS A 391 7.02 -11.46 -30.01
N PHE A 392 7.63 -11.91 -28.93
CA PHE A 392 7.77 -11.16 -27.69
C PHE A 392 9.05 -10.30 -27.76
N SER A 393 8.94 -9.00 -27.98
CA SER A 393 10.08 -8.09 -27.93
C SER A 393 10.35 -7.70 -26.48
N LEU A 394 11.51 -8.08 -25.98
CA LEU A 394 11.98 -7.79 -24.62
C LEU A 394 13.17 -6.84 -24.73
N GLU A 395 12.94 -5.56 -24.51
CA GLU A 395 13.99 -4.54 -24.52
C GLU A 395 14.47 -4.28 -23.09
N GLU A 396 15.79 -4.29 -22.88
CA GLU A 396 16.34 -4.00 -21.54
C GLU A 396 16.18 -2.53 -21.22
N THR A 397 15.74 -2.25 -19.98
CA THR A 397 15.59 -0.90 -19.44
C THR A 397 16.57 -0.67 -18.30
N THR A 398 17.02 0.56 -18.15
CA THR A 398 17.88 0.98 -17.03
C THR A 398 17.10 1.20 -15.75
N THR A 399 15.78 1.31 -15.84
CA THR A 399 14.89 1.56 -14.69
C THR A 399 14.11 0.31 -14.33
N LEU A 400 14.04 0.02 -13.02
CA LEU A 400 13.22 -1.06 -12.49
C LEU A 400 11.74 -0.69 -12.60
N ASN A 401 10.95 -1.53 -13.27
CA ASN A 401 9.51 -1.41 -13.38
C ASN A 401 8.80 -2.56 -12.62
N PRO A 402 7.47 -2.53 -12.43
CA PRO A 402 6.74 -3.58 -11.69
C PRO A 402 6.92 -5.00 -12.22
N TYR A 403 7.43 -5.15 -13.45
CA TYR A 403 7.63 -6.43 -14.12
C TYR A 403 9.10 -6.85 -14.24
N GLY A 404 10.05 -6.04 -13.81
CA GLY A 404 11.49 -6.32 -13.87
C GLY A 404 12.30 -5.21 -14.53
N CYS A 405 13.33 -5.61 -15.31
CA CYS A 405 14.23 -4.72 -16.04
C CYS A 405 14.02 -4.78 -17.57
N ASN A 406 12.87 -5.25 -18.05
CA ASN A 406 12.54 -5.28 -19.46
C ASN A 406 11.31 -4.45 -19.76
N GLU A 407 11.23 -3.91 -20.96
CA GLU A 407 9.99 -3.47 -21.59
C GLU A 407 9.54 -4.54 -22.57
N LEU A 408 8.33 -5.05 -22.37
CA LEU A 408 7.73 -6.11 -23.18
C LEU A 408 6.74 -5.51 -24.15
N SER A 409 6.84 -5.88 -25.42
CA SER A 409 5.81 -5.63 -26.43
C SER A 409 5.59 -6.88 -27.28
N ILE A 410 4.33 -7.08 -27.68
CA ILE A 410 3.98 -8.11 -28.67
C ILE A 410 4.06 -7.50 -30.05
N GLN A 411 4.84 -8.13 -30.92
CA GLN A 411 5.06 -7.73 -32.31
C GLN A 411 4.58 -8.82 -33.27
N LEU A 412 4.14 -8.41 -34.44
CA LEU A 412 3.73 -9.29 -35.51
C LEU A 412 4.47 -8.88 -36.78
N SER A 413 4.94 -9.88 -37.55
CA SER A 413 5.29 -9.72 -38.95
C SER A 413 4.24 -10.40 -39.81
N SER A 414 3.62 -9.69 -40.75
CA SER A 414 2.56 -10.21 -41.63
C SER A 414 3.10 -10.60 -43.02
N ASP A 415 4.33 -10.25 -43.36
CA ASP A 415 4.93 -10.42 -44.70
C ASP A 415 6.15 -11.34 -44.67
N LYS A 416 6.49 -11.86 -45.83
CA LYS A 416 7.72 -12.63 -46.05
C LYS A 416 9.01 -11.82 -45.77
N GLY A 417 8.91 -10.51 -45.51
CA GLY A 417 10.04 -9.59 -45.30
C GLY A 417 10.57 -9.52 -43.85
N ASN A 418 10.00 -10.25 -42.91
CA ASN A 418 10.39 -10.27 -41.48
C ASN A 418 10.43 -8.89 -40.78
N THR A 419 9.66 -7.90 -41.25
CA THR A 419 9.54 -6.62 -40.58
C THR A 419 8.54 -6.76 -39.45
N TYR A 420 9.02 -6.73 -38.19
CA TYR A 420 8.19 -6.77 -37.03
C TYR A 420 7.64 -5.38 -36.69
N THR A 421 6.35 -5.30 -36.51
CA THR A 421 5.66 -4.08 -36.06
C THR A 421 4.81 -4.37 -34.85
N ASP A 422 4.55 -3.35 -34.02
CA ASP A 422 3.68 -3.47 -32.87
C ASP A 422 2.32 -4.04 -33.30
N LEU A 423 1.83 -5.02 -32.56
CA LEU A 423 0.58 -5.73 -32.83
C LEU A 423 -0.61 -4.79 -33.06
N LYS A 424 -0.62 -3.65 -32.37
CA LYS A 424 -1.66 -2.61 -32.47
C LYS A 424 -1.77 -1.99 -33.86
N LYS A 425 -0.66 -1.98 -34.60
CA LYS A 425 -0.56 -1.39 -35.95
C LYS A 425 -0.58 -2.44 -37.07
N ALA A 426 -0.24 -3.68 -36.74
CA ALA A 426 0.03 -4.72 -37.70
C ALA A 426 -1.18 -5.57 -38.08
N ALA A 427 -2.18 -5.72 -37.19
CA ALA A 427 -3.22 -6.73 -37.35
C ALA A 427 -4.61 -6.12 -37.56
N SER A 428 -5.41 -6.72 -38.43
CA SER A 428 -6.85 -6.46 -38.56
C SER A 428 -7.62 -7.09 -37.40
N GLY A 429 -8.88 -6.71 -37.18
CA GLY A 429 -9.71 -7.26 -36.10
C GLY A 429 -9.80 -8.80 -36.12
N GLY A 430 -9.97 -9.41 -37.28
CA GLY A 430 -10.00 -10.86 -37.41
C GLY A 430 -8.64 -11.53 -37.17
N GLU A 431 -7.52 -10.88 -37.53
CA GLU A 431 -6.17 -11.38 -37.22
C GLU A 431 -5.90 -11.30 -35.72
N LEU A 432 -6.27 -10.20 -35.07
CA LEU A 432 -6.18 -10.05 -33.62
C LEU A 432 -6.95 -11.14 -32.87
N ALA A 433 -8.15 -11.47 -33.34
CA ALA A 433 -8.94 -12.55 -32.74
C ALA A 433 -8.23 -13.91 -32.84
N ARG A 434 -7.61 -14.22 -34.01
CA ARG A 434 -6.87 -15.47 -34.22
C ARG A 434 -5.58 -15.50 -33.40
N ILE A 435 -4.86 -14.38 -33.28
CA ILE A 435 -3.66 -14.28 -32.42
C ILE A 435 -4.06 -14.48 -30.95
N ASN A 436 -5.12 -13.84 -30.52
CA ASN A 436 -5.64 -13.98 -29.16
C ASN A 436 -6.03 -15.45 -28.87
N LEU A 437 -6.75 -16.08 -29.79
CA LEU A 437 -7.10 -17.50 -29.67
C LEU A 437 -5.85 -18.38 -29.60
N SER A 438 -4.85 -18.15 -30.45
CA SER A 438 -3.61 -18.92 -30.43
C SER A 438 -2.86 -18.78 -29.11
N LEU A 439 -2.73 -17.55 -28.59
CA LEU A 439 -2.10 -17.29 -27.30
C LEU A 439 -2.88 -17.95 -26.15
N LYS A 440 -4.22 -17.86 -26.16
CA LYS A 440 -5.09 -18.48 -25.16
C LYS A 440 -5.06 -20.01 -25.22
N SER A 441 -4.99 -20.57 -26.41
CA SER A 441 -4.83 -22.02 -26.58
C SER A 441 -3.54 -22.52 -25.93
N VAL A 442 -2.42 -21.81 -26.12
CA VAL A 442 -1.15 -22.16 -25.44
C VAL A 442 -1.24 -21.94 -23.93
N LEU A 443 -1.94 -20.91 -23.48
CA LEU A 443 -2.13 -20.62 -22.05
C LEU A 443 -3.04 -21.64 -21.35
N ALA A 444 -4.03 -22.23 -22.05
CA ALA A 444 -4.99 -23.17 -21.47
C ALA A 444 -4.33 -24.41 -20.83
N ASP A 445 -3.17 -24.81 -21.32
CA ASP A 445 -2.39 -25.91 -20.73
C ASP A 445 -1.75 -25.56 -19.38
N PHE A 446 -1.58 -24.27 -19.10
CA PHE A 446 -0.90 -23.75 -17.90
C PHE A 446 -1.85 -23.12 -16.87
N VAL A 447 -2.99 -22.60 -17.33
CA VAL A 447 -4.00 -21.94 -16.48
C VAL A 447 -5.24 -22.79 -16.43
N LYS A 448 -5.50 -23.40 -15.29
CA LYS A 448 -6.73 -24.17 -15.06
C LYS A 448 -7.93 -23.23 -14.88
N MET A 449 -8.45 -22.68 -15.98
CA MET A 449 -9.69 -21.91 -15.95
C MET A 449 -10.89 -22.87 -16.03
N PRO A 450 -11.88 -22.79 -15.11
CA PRO A 450 -13.04 -23.67 -15.14
C PRO A 450 -13.85 -23.59 -16.44
N SER A 451 -14.07 -22.37 -16.96
CA SER A 451 -14.87 -22.14 -18.16
C SER A 451 -14.34 -20.98 -18.98
N SER A 452 -14.51 -21.03 -20.30
CA SER A 452 -14.28 -19.90 -21.21
C SER A 452 -15.43 -19.75 -22.19
N ILE A 453 -15.82 -18.49 -22.47
CA ILE A 453 -16.85 -18.15 -23.45
C ILE A 453 -16.19 -17.40 -24.60
N TYR A 454 -16.50 -17.82 -25.82
CA TYR A 454 -16.04 -17.18 -27.05
C TYR A 454 -17.24 -16.63 -27.83
N ASP A 455 -17.32 -15.31 -27.94
CA ASP A 455 -18.36 -14.61 -28.69
C ASP A 455 -17.76 -13.97 -29.94
N GLU A 456 -18.42 -14.21 -31.10
CA GLU A 456 -18.03 -13.67 -32.40
C GLU A 456 -16.59 -13.96 -32.85
N ILE A 457 -16.00 -15.07 -32.38
CA ILE A 457 -14.64 -15.47 -32.79
C ILE A 457 -14.56 -15.88 -34.26
N ASP A 458 -15.71 -16.16 -34.85
CA ASP A 458 -15.89 -16.56 -36.24
C ASP A 458 -15.98 -15.35 -37.20
N THR A 459 -15.80 -14.11 -36.70
CA THR A 459 -15.80 -12.91 -37.54
C THR A 459 -14.63 -12.92 -38.49
N GLY A 460 -14.90 -12.89 -39.81
CA GLY A 460 -13.89 -12.84 -40.86
C GLY A 460 -13.21 -14.19 -41.15
N VAL A 461 -13.76 -15.30 -40.66
CA VAL A 461 -13.33 -16.66 -41.03
C VAL A 461 -14.46 -17.39 -41.75
N SER A 462 -14.10 -18.30 -42.67
CA SER A 462 -15.08 -19.12 -43.39
C SER A 462 -14.44 -20.46 -43.82
N GLY A 463 -15.26 -21.41 -44.19
CA GLY A 463 -14.86 -22.69 -44.76
C GLY A 463 -13.88 -23.48 -43.89
N GLU A 464 -12.73 -23.82 -44.45
CA GLU A 464 -11.72 -24.64 -43.79
C GLU A 464 -11.08 -23.99 -42.57
N ILE A 465 -10.94 -22.65 -42.57
CA ILE A 465 -10.38 -21.91 -41.41
C ILE A 465 -11.35 -22.00 -40.24
N ALA A 466 -12.66 -21.87 -40.46
CA ALA A 466 -13.67 -22.00 -39.42
C ALA A 466 -13.64 -23.40 -38.77
N ARG A 467 -13.43 -24.46 -39.59
CA ARG A 467 -13.27 -25.83 -39.06
C ARG A 467 -12.03 -25.97 -38.19
N LYS A 468 -10.91 -25.37 -38.57
CA LYS A 468 -9.67 -25.38 -37.78
C LYS A 468 -9.82 -24.61 -36.47
N VAL A 469 -10.47 -23.44 -36.50
CA VAL A 469 -10.81 -22.66 -35.28
C VAL A 469 -11.67 -23.53 -34.33
N GLY A 470 -12.72 -24.18 -34.87
CA GLY A 470 -13.56 -25.08 -34.10
C GLY A 470 -12.77 -26.26 -33.50
N GLY A 471 -11.87 -26.87 -34.27
CA GLY A 471 -11.00 -27.95 -33.80
C GLY A 471 -10.08 -27.54 -32.65
N MET A 472 -9.51 -26.32 -32.71
CA MET A 472 -8.74 -25.78 -31.57
C MET A 472 -9.60 -25.60 -30.32
N MET A 473 -10.81 -25.08 -30.46
CA MET A 473 -11.72 -24.93 -29.32
C MET A 473 -12.14 -26.29 -28.76
N GLN A 474 -12.32 -27.27 -29.62
CA GLN A 474 -12.62 -28.65 -29.20
C GLN A 474 -11.44 -29.24 -28.41
N GLN A 475 -10.20 -29.07 -28.84
CA GLN A 475 -9.01 -29.47 -28.08
C GLN A 475 -8.92 -28.75 -26.72
N MET A 476 -9.16 -27.44 -26.68
CA MET A 476 -9.23 -26.71 -25.41
C MET A 476 -10.33 -27.26 -24.50
N SER A 477 -11.42 -27.78 -25.08
CA SER A 477 -12.53 -28.32 -24.31
C SER A 477 -12.23 -29.64 -23.60
N ASP A 478 -11.10 -30.29 -23.88
CA ASP A 478 -10.62 -31.48 -23.16
C ASP A 478 -10.11 -31.11 -21.75
N SER A 479 -9.59 -29.91 -21.57
CA SER A 479 -9.00 -29.44 -20.31
C SER A 479 -9.91 -28.48 -19.51
N GLN A 480 -10.80 -27.75 -20.19
CA GLN A 480 -11.71 -26.78 -19.59
C GLN A 480 -13.06 -26.78 -20.29
N GLN A 481 -14.11 -26.23 -19.69
CA GLN A 481 -15.37 -26.04 -20.38
C GLN A 481 -15.27 -24.86 -21.37
N VAL A 482 -15.64 -25.10 -22.63
CA VAL A 482 -15.66 -24.09 -23.69
C VAL A 482 -17.08 -23.83 -24.13
N ILE A 483 -17.50 -22.56 -24.12
CA ILE A 483 -18.83 -22.13 -24.58
C ILE A 483 -18.63 -21.22 -25.78
N VAL A 484 -19.19 -21.57 -26.93
CA VAL A 484 -18.97 -20.84 -28.19
C VAL A 484 -20.28 -20.33 -28.73
N ILE A 485 -20.35 -19.02 -28.96
CA ILE A 485 -21.45 -18.38 -29.67
C ILE A 485 -21.03 -18.20 -31.12
N THR A 486 -21.72 -18.89 -32.03
CA THR A 486 -21.32 -18.91 -33.45
C THR A 486 -22.53 -18.88 -34.38
N HIS A 487 -22.30 -18.39 -35.58
CA HIS A 487 -23.22 -18.48 -36.71
C HIS A 487 -22.70 -19.41 -37.82
N LEU A 488 -21.50 -20.04 -37.63
CA LEU A 488 -20.87 -20.93 -38.60
C LEU A 488 -21.20 -22.39 -38.32
N PRO A 489 -21.77 -23.12 -39.29
CA PRO A 489 -22.15 -24.52 -39.13
C PRO A 489 -20.92 -25.42 -38.87
N GLN A 490 -19.75 -25.07 -39.39
CA GLN A 490 -18.49 -25.78 -39.20
C GLN A 490 -18.04 -25.83 -37.74
N ILE A 491 -18.30 -24.76 -36.96
CA ILE A 491 -18.02 -24.70 -35.54
C ILE A 491 -19.16 -25.33 -34.73
N ALA A 492 -20.41 -25.02 -35.11
CA ALA A 492 -21.59 -25.50 -34.41
C ALA A 492 -21.70 -27.04 -34.41
N SER A 493 -21.21 -27.70 -35.46
CA SER A 493 -21.21 -29.15 -35.55
C SER A 493 -20.30 -29.86 -34.54
N LEU A 494 -19.25 -29.22 -34.05
CA LEU A 494 -18.24 -29.82 -33.18
C LEU A 494 -18.61 -29.83 -31.70
N GLY A 495 -19.61 -29.05 -31.29
CA GLY A 495 -20.04 -29.02 -29.89
C GLY A 495 -20.66 -30.33 -29.40
N THR A 496 -20.48 -30.63 -28.11
CA THR A 496 -21.12 -31.73 -27.44
C THR A 496 -22.55 -31.43 -27.00
N ASN A 497 -22.81 -30.15 -26.63
CA ASN A 497 -24.10 -29.64 -26.27
C ASN A 497 -24.47 -28.47 -27.19
N HIS A 498 -25.72 -28.38 -27.67
CA HIS A 498 -26.15 -27.35 -28.62
C HIS A 498 -27.41 -26.66 -28.10
N LEU A 499 -27.25 -25.40 -27.72
CA LEU A 499 -28.30 -24.51 -27.23
C LEU A 499 -28.74 -23.56 -28.36
N PHE A 500 -30.05 -23.46 -28.58
CA PHE A 500 -30.64 -22.62 -29.60
C PHE A 500 -31.41 -21.47 -28.96
N VAL A 501 -31.01 -20.24 -29.30
CA VAL A 501 -31.64 -19.00 -28.84
C VAL A 501 -32.58 -18.49 -29.91
N TYR A 502 -33.87 -18.33 -29.58
CA TYR A 502 -34.89 -17.89 -30.52
C TYR A 502 -35.82 -16.87 -29.88
N LYS A 503 -36.49 -16.10 -30.74
CA LYS A 503 -37.57 -15.20 -30.32
C LYS A 503 -38.90 -15.94 -30.34
N SER A 504 -39.64 -15.84 -29.25
CA SER A 504 -41.02 -16.24 -29.17
C SER A 504 -41.88 -14.97 -29.19
N GLU A 505 -42.72 -14.84 -30.20
CA GLU A 505 -43.66 -13.73 -30.34
C GLU A 505 -45.01 -14.11 -29.79
N ASN A 506 -45.44 -13.49 -28.69
CA ASN A 506 -46.82 -13.49 -28.23
C ASN A 506 -47.50 -12.22 -28.70
N ALA A 507 -48.84 -12.19 -28.76
CA ALA A 507 -49.62 -11.08 -29.33
C ALA A 507 -49.28 -9.66 -28.80
N GLN A 508 -48.50 -9.55 -27.71
CA GLN A 508 -48.13 -8.28 -27.07
C GLN A 508 -46.64 -8.09 -26.79
N THR A 509 -45.82 -9.16 -26.82
CA THR A 509 -44.40 -9.08 -26.39
C THR A 509 -43.52 -10.06 -27.17
N VAL A 510 -42.28 -9.62 -27.44
CA VAL A 510 -41.22 -10.48 -27.96
C VAL A 510 -40.37 -10.95 -26.78
N GLU A 511 -40.14 -12.24 -26.69
CA GLU A 511 -39.37 -12.85 -25.61
C GLU A 511 -38.23 -13.73 -26.16
N THR A 512 -37.05 -13.63 -25.55
CA THR A 512 -35.95 -14.53 -25.81
C THR A 512 -36.15 -15.83 -25.03
N GLN A 513 -36.11 -16.94 -25.73
CA GLN A 513 -36.22 -18.29 -25.20
C GLN A 513 -34.99 -19.12 -25.61
N VAL A 514 -34.68 -20.16 -24.85
CA VAL A 514 -33.53 -21.05 -25.11
C VAL A 514 -34.02 -22.49 -25.00
N ARG A 515 -33.56 -23.35 -25.94
CA ARG A 515 -33.80 -24.78 -25.89
C ARG A 515 -32.55 -25.56 -26.29
N THR A 516 -32.39 -26.76 -25.76
CA THR A 516 -31.31 -27.68 -26.14
C THR A 516 -31.77 -28.46 -27.37
N LEU A 517 -30.98 -28.45 -28.44
CA LEU A 517 -31.22 -29.22 -29.66
C LEU A 517 -30.59 -30.61 -29.56
N ARG A 518 -31.36 -31.63 -29.91
CA ARG A 518 -30.92 -33.02 -29.96
C ARG A 518 -31.37 -33.71 -31.22
N GLY A 519 -30.62 -34.73 -31.66
CA GLY A 519 -30.96 -35.58 -32.80
C GLY A 519 -31.32 -34.76 -34.07
N ASP A 520 -32.52 -35.01 -34.61
CA ASP A 520 -32.95 -34.37 -35.87
C ASP A 520 -33.13 -32.85 -35.77
N GLU A 521 -33.46 -32.32 -34.59
CA GLU A 521 -33.52 -30.86 -34.38
C GLU A 521 -32.17 -30.21 -34.59
N ARG A 522 -31.09 -30.84 -34.10
CA ARG A 522 -29.72 -30.35 -34.28
C ARG A 522 -29.28 -30.44 -35.75
N ILE A 523 -29.60 -31.54 -36.43
CA ILE A 523 -29.33 -31.70 -37.86
C ILE A 523 -30.04 -30.59 -38.65
N ASN A 524 -31.31 -30.34 -38.38
CA ASN A 524 -32.09 -29.34 -39.07
C ASN A 524 -31.58 -27.91 -38.83
N GLU A 525 -31.13 -27.60 -37.61
CA GLU A 525 -30.57 -26.28 -37.30
C GLU A 525 -29.24 -26.05 -38.07
N ILE A 526 -28.34 -27.03 -38.09
CA ILE A 526 -27.09 -26.95 -38.84
C ILE A 526 -27.38 -26.85 -40.33
N ALA A 527 -28.41 -27.60 -40.86
CA ALA A 527 -28.82 -27.47 -42.23
C ALA A 527 -29.39 -26.09 -42.58
N LYS A 528 -30.14 -25.47 -41.65
CA LYS A 528 -30.60 -24.05 -41.80
C LYS A 528 -29.41 -23.08 -41.81
N MET A 529 -28.41 -23.30 -40.98
CA MET A 529 -27.19 -22.48 -40.98
C MET A 529 -26.44 -22.57 -42.32
N ILE A 530 -26.55 -23.68 -43.07
CA ILE A 530 -25.91 -23.89 -44.37
C ILE A 530 -26.72 -23.25 -45.50
N SER A 531 -28.04 -23.46 -45.53
CA SER A 531 -28.91 -23.12 -46.68
C SER A 531 -29.85 -21.97 -46.43
N GLY A 532 -29.89 -21.39 -45.22
CA GLY A 532 -30.94 -20.47 -44.78
C GLY A 532 -32.23 -21.22 -44.43
N ASP A 533 -33.37 -20.49 -44.41
CA ASP A 533 -34.66 -21.04 -43.96
C ASP A 533 -35.22 -22.15 -44.89
N ASN A 534 -34.73 -22.25 -46.11
CA ASN A 534 -35.16 -23.30 -47.05
C ASN A 534 -34.30 -24.57 -46.86
N LEU A 535 -34.82 -25.52 -46.11
CA LEU A 535 -34.19 -26.82 -45.91
C LEU A 535 -34.19 -27.63 -47.21
N THR A 536 -33.01 -27.82 -47.79
CA THR A 536 -32.82 -28.71 -48.95
C THR A 536 -32.28 -30.07 -48.48
N GLU A 537 -32.61 -31.12 -49.20
CA GLU A 537 -32.07 -32.47 -48.90
C GLU A 537 -30.55 -32.47 -48.85
N HIS A 538 -29.89 -31.73 -49.76
CA HIS A 538 -28.45 -31.58 -49.78
C HIS A 538 -27.87 -30.90 -48.51
N ALA A 539 -28.53 -29.87 -48.01
CA ALA A 539 -28.09 -29.23 -46.76
C ALA A 539 -28.23 -30.14 -45.55
N VAL A 540 -29.30 -30.97 -45.52
CA VAL A 540 -29.50 -31.98 -44.48
C VAL A 540 -28.41 -33.06 -44.54
N GLU A 541 -28.04 -33.51 -45.75
CA GLU A 541 -26.97 -34.52 -45.92
C GLU A 541 -25.60 -33.96 -45.52
N GLN A 542 -25.30 -32.73 -45.94
CA GLN A 542 -24.07 -32.01 -45.56
C GLN A 542 -24.01 -31.76 -44.03
N SER A 543 -25.13 -31.44 -43.38
CA SER A 543 -25.19 -31.30 -41.93
C SER A 543 -24.89 -32.58 -41.18
N LYS A 544 -25.36 -33.72 -41.69
CA LYS A 544 -25.07 -35.06 -41.17
C LYS A 544 -23.60 -35.41 -41.31
N GLU A 545 -22.96 -35.02 -42.41
CA GLU A 545 -21.52 -35.21 -42.62
C GLU A 545 -20.69 -34.35 -41.63
N LEU A 546 -21.04 -33.09 -41.46
CA LEU A 546 -20.40 -32.18 -40.48
C LEU A 546 -20.52 -32.72 -39.04
N LEU A 547 -21.64 -33.36 -38.69
CA LEU A 547 -21.86 -33.90 -37.34
C LEU A 547 -21.16 -35.25 -37.09
N LYS A 548 -20.73 -35.95 -38.14
CA LYS A 548 -19.96 -37.21 -38.02
C LYS A 548 -18.44 -36.95 -37.81
N GLY A 549 -17.96 -35.73 -38.03
CA GLY A 549 -16.55 -35.33 -37.95
C GLY A 549 -15.91 -35.36 -39.32
#